data_359bced40dca955bd3546ca562d23022
#
_entry.id   359bced40dca955bd3546ca562d23022
#
_cell.length_a   1.000
_cell.length_b   1.000
_cell.length_c   1.000
_cell.angle_alpha   90.00
_cell.angle_beta   90.00
_cell.angle_gamma   90.00
#
_symmetry.space_group_name_H-M   'P 1'
#
loop_
_entity.id
_entity.type
_entity.pdbx_description
1 polymer ?
#
loop_
_entity_poly.entity_id
_entity_poly.type
_entity_poly.pdbx_seq_one_letter_code
_entity_poly.pdbx_strand_id
1 'polypeptide(L)'
;MLDYQVHDTAIVDEGASIGAGCRVWHWAHICSGAVVGDNCSFGQNVFVGNDVTIGSDVKIQNNVSVYDKVTLEDGVFCGPSMVFTNVYNPRSFVT
;
A
#
# COMPACT_ATOMS: atom_id res chain seq x y z
N MET A 1 2.24 11.38 18.64
CA MET A 1 3.22 10.33 18.34
C MET A 1 2.61 9.32 17.38
N LEU A 2 3.33 8.97 16.34
CA LEU A 2 2.82 7.99 15.40
C LEU A 2 3.08 6.57 15.91
N ASP A 3 2.12 5.68 15.69
CA ASP A 3 2.28 4.27 16.02
C ASP A 3 3.00 3.50 14.92
N TYR A 4 3.43 4.17 13.88
CA TYR A 4 4.15 3.58 12.77
C TYR A 4 5.35 4.46 12.43
N GLN A 5 6.28 3.91 11.65
CA GLN A 5 7.51 4.60 11.28
C GLN A 5 7.43 5.03 9.83
N VAL A 6 7.75 6.29 9.56
CA VAL A 6 7.78 6.85 8.21
C VAL A 6 9.12 7.53 8.01
N HIS A 7 9.84 7.14 6.96
CA HIS A 7 11.10 7.79 6.64
C HIS A 7 10.84 9.23 6.17
N ASP A 8 11.81 10.11 6.41
CA ASP A 8 11.66 11.52 6.09
C ASP A 8 11.35 11.78 4.62
N THR A 9 11.81 10.90 3.73
CA THR A 9 11.57 11.06 2.30
C THR A 9 10.24 10.50 1.85
N ALA A 10 9.55 9.74 2.70
CA ALA A 10 8.28 9.16 2.34
C ALA A 10 7.16 10.17 2.56
N ILE A 11 6.09 10.01 1.80
CA ILE A 11 4.93 10.90 1.88
C ILE A 11 3.70 10.06 2.21
N VAL A 12 3.03 10.41 3.29
CA VAL A 12 1.73 9.84 3.63
C VAL A 12 0.74 10.99 3.56
N ASP A 13 -0.13 10.94 2.58
CA ASP A 13 -1.08 12.03 2.39
C ASP A 13 -2.08 12.08 3.51
N GLU A 14 -2.57 13.28 3.76
CA GLU A 14 -3.65 13.47 4.71
C GLU A 14 -4.86 12.65 4.27
N GLY A 15 -5.50 12.00 5.22
CA GLY A 15 -6.63 11.13 4.89
C GLY A 15 -6.27 9.67 4.75
N ALA A 16 -4.98 9.34 4.71
CA ALA A 16 -4.57 7.94 4.76
C ALA A 16 -4.60 7.45 6.21
N SER A 17 -4.98 6.20 6.41
CA SER A 17 -5.05 5.58 7.71
C SER A 17 -4.07 4.42 7.75
N ILE A 18 -3.12 4.47 8.68
CA ILE A 18 -2.06 3.46 8.77
C ILE A 18 -2.06 2.86 10.17
N GLY A 19 -2.16 1.55 10.25
CA GLY A 19 -2.21 0.85 11.52
C GLY A 19 -0.87 0.83 12.25
N ALA A 20 -0.90 0.28 13.44
CA ALA A 20 0.27 0.24 14.33
C ALA A 20 1.33 -0.70 13.80
N GLY A 21 2.59 -0.37 14.05
CA GLY A 21 3.71 -1.23 13.72
C GLY A 21 4.11 -1.24 12.25
N CYS A 22 3.50 -0.40 11.44
CA CYS A 22 3.87 -0.32 10.03
C CYS A 22 5.18 0.43 9.84
N ARG A 23 5.86 0.15 8.73
CA ARG A 23 7.11 0.83 8.37
C ARG A 23 7.03 1.27 6.92
N VAL A 24 7.28 2.56 6.70
CA VAL A 24 7.22 3.17 5.38
C VAL A 24 8.61 3.70 5.06
N TRP A 25 9.26 3.12 4.06
CA TRP A 25 10.65 3.42 3.75
C TRP A 25 10.79 4.58 2.78
N HIS A 26 12.00 4.71 2.22
CA HIS A 26 12.41 5.85 1.41
C HIS A 26 11.51 6.02 0.19
N TRP A 27 11.09 7.26 -0.03
CA TRP A 27 10.34 7.70 -1.22
C TRP A 27 9.07 6.92 -1.48
N ALA A 28 8.53 6.28 -0.47
CA ALA A 28 7.21 5.67 -0.60
C ALA A 28 6.15 6.78 -0.55
N HIS A 29 5.06 6.57 -1.25
CA HIS A 29 3.95 7.53 -1.25
C HIS A 29 2.64 6.78 -1.03
N ILE A 30 1.98 7.10 0.06
CA ILE A 30 0.67 6.53 0.38
C ILE A 30 -0.35 7.63 0.23
N CYS A 31 -1.27 7.44 -0.69
CA CYS A 31 -2.22 8.47 -1.05
C CYS A 31 -3.40 8.52 -0.09
N SER A 32 -4.15 9.60 -0.22
CA SER A 32 -5.33 9.87 0.59
C SER A 32 -6.37 8.76 0.44
N GLY A 33 -7.06 8.44 1.50
CA GLY A 33 -8.10 7.43 1.47
C GLY A 33 -7.61 6.00 1.58
N ALA A 34 -6.31 5.78 1.52
CA ALA A 34 -5.77 4.43 1.72
C ALA A 34 -5.98 4.01 3.17
N VAL A 35 -6.36 2.75 3.36
CA VAL A 35 -6.56 2.17 4.69
C VAL A 35 -5.62 0.98 4.81
N VAL A 36 -4.68 1.06 5.74
CA VAL A 36 -3.66 0.05 5.92
C VAL A 36 -3.79 -0.55 7.31
N GLY A 37 -3.79 -1.87 7.38
CA GLY A 37 -3.86 -2.58 8.65
C GLY A 37 -2.55 -2.49 9.43
N ASP A 38 -2.39 -3.38 10.40
CA ASP A 38 -1.25 -3.34 11.31
C ASP A 38 -0.06 -4.12 10.77
N ASN A 39 1.14 -3.76 11.20
CA ASN A 39 2.37 -4.51 10.95
C ASN A 39 2.70 -4.69 9.47
N CYS A 40 2.34 -3.74 8.65
CA CYS A 40 2.69 -3.76 7.24
C CYS A 40 4.05 -3.10 7.03
N SER A 41 4.74 -3.49 5.95
CA SER A 41 5.98 -2.82 5.58
C SER A 41 5.94 -2.45 4.12
N PHE A 42 6.41 -1.24 3.85
CA PHE A 42 6.43 -0.67 2.50
C PHE A 42 7.87 -0.37 2.17
N GLY A 43 8.40 -1.04 1.17
CA GLY A 43 9.76 -0.86 0.76
C GLY A 43 9.98 0.46 0.05
N GLN A 44 11.19 0.62 -0.46
CA GLN A 44 11.60 1.85 -1.13
C GLN A 44 10.80 2.05 -2.41
N ASN A 45 10.37 3.28 -2.64
CA ASN A 45 9.70 3.66 -3.89
C ASN A 45 8.36 2.96 -4.11
N VAL A 46 7.67 2.61 -3.05
CA VAL A 46 6.35 1.99 -3.15
C VAL A 46 5.30 3.08 -3.34
N PHE A 47 4.39 2.85 -4.26
CA PHE A 47 3.27 3.75 -4.49
C PHE A 47 1.97 3.05 -4.08
N VAL A 48 1.20 3.70 -3.21
CA VAL A 48 -0.11 3.21 -2.81
C VAL A 48 -1.13 4.28 -3.18
N GLY A 49 -2.02 3.94 -4.10
CA GLY A 49 -2.97 4.89 -4.65
C GLY A 49 -4.10 5.23 -3.70
N ASN A 50 -5.02 6.04 -4.21
CA ASN A 50 -6.16 6.50 -3.42
C ASN A 50 -7.12 5.34 -3.14
N ASP A 51 -7.71 5.35 -1.95
CA ASP A 51 -8.76 4.40 -1.58
C ASP A 51 -8.35 2.94 -1.71
N VAL A 52 -7.05 2.67 -1.57
CA VAL A 52 -6.53 1.31 -1.51
C VAL A 52 -6.79 0.77 -0.11
N THR A 53 -7.14 -0.51 -0.03
CA THR A 53 -7.33 -1.18 1.26
C THR A 53 -6.28 -2.27 1.38
N ILE A 54 -5.49 -2.21 2.45
CA ILE A 54 -4.44 -3.18 2.70
C ILE A 54 -4.67 -3.78 4.08
N GLY A 55 -4.75 -5.11 4.13
CA GLY A 55 -4.93 -5.81 5.38
C GLY A 55 -3.70 -5.74 6.27
N SER A 56 -3.68 -6.57 7.30
CA SER A 56 -2.56 -6.60 8.25
C SER A 56 -1.48 -7.56 7.79
N ASP A 57 -0.25 -7.33 8.28
CA ASP A 57 0.89 -8.21 8.01
C ASP A 57 1.23 -8.34 6.53
N VAL A 58 0.98 -7.29 5.77
CA VAL A 58 1.30 -7.24 4.35
C VAL A 58 2.72 -6.71 4.18
N LYS A 59 3.50 -7.37 3.33
CA LYS A 59 4.86 -6.93 3.02
C LYS A 59 4.93 -6.55 1.55
N ILE A 60 5.28 -5.30 1.31
CA ILE A 60 5.38 -4.77 -0.04
C ILE A 60 6.83 -4.39 -0.28
N GLN A 61 7.45 -5.08 -1.23
CA GLN A 61 8.87 -4.90 -1.54
C GLN A 61 9.08 -3.62 -2.36
N ASN A 62 10.34 -3.39 -2.73
CA ASN A 62 10.71 -2.14 -3.42
C ASN A 62 10.05 -2.02 -4.80
N ASN A 63 9.74 -0.79 -5.16
CA ASN A 63 9.25 -0.42 -6.50
C ASN A 63 7.92 -1.08 -6.86
N VAL A 64 7.09 -1.36 -5.89
CA VAL A 64 5.75 -1.90 -6.13
C VAL A 64 4.78 -0.75 -6.23
N SER A 65 3.87 -0.81 -7.20
CA SER A 65 2.80 0.16 -7.34
C SER A 65 1.47 -0.53 -7.11
N VAL A 66 0.69 0.02 -6.20
CA VAL A 66 -0.66 -0.46 -5.92
C VAL A 66 -1.59 0.68 -6.29
N TYR A 67 -2.26 0.56 -7.43
CA TYR A 67 -3.07 1.64 -7.95
C TYR A 67 -4.43 1.73 -7.25
N ASP A 68 -5.16 2.78 -7.58
CA ASP A 68 -6.37 3.17 -6.85
C ASP A 68 -7.34 2.01 -6.66
N LYS A 69 -7.92 1.96 -5.48
CA LYS A 69 -9.03 1.06 -5.11
C LYS A 69 -8.69 -0.41 -5.11
N VAL A 70 -7.42 -0.77 -5.22
CA VAL A 70 -7.00 -2.17 -5.09
C VAL A 70 -7.12 -2.59 -3.62
N THR A 71 -7.50 -3.83 -3.39
CA THR A 71 -7.56 -4.43 -2.06
C THR A 71 -6.53 -5.54 -1.97
N LEU A 72 -5.66 -5.45 -0.97
CA LEU A 72 -4.72 -6.53 -0.64
C LEU A 72 -5.13 -7.09 0.72
N GLU A 73 -5.32 -8.40 0.78
CA GLU A 73 -5.77 -9.04 1.99
C GLU A 73 -4.63 -9.29 2.96
N ASP A 74 -4.96 -9.73 4.17
CA ASP A 74 -3.97 -9.97 5.22
C ASP A 74 -2.89 -10.93 4.73
N GLY A 75 -1.66 -10.66 5.12
CA GLY A 75 -0.54 -11.57 4.87
C GLY A 75 -0.04 -11.62 3.44
N VAL A 76 -0.55 -10.76 2.55
CA VAL A 76 -0.10 -10.76 1.17
C VAL A 76 1.35 -10.30 1.09
N PHE A 77 2.12 -10.97 0.26
CA PHE A 77 3.50 -10.60 -0.03
C PHE A 77 3.60 -10.11 -1.47
N CYS A 78 4.06 -8.89 -1.65
CA CYS A 78 4.22 -8.30 -2.97
C CYS A 78 5.71 -8.23 -3.28
N GLY A 79 6.13 -9.01 -4.28
CA GLY A 79 7.53 -9.05 -4.69
C GLY A 79 7.97 -7.74 -5.35
N PRO A 80 9.29 -7.57 -5.55
CA PRO A 80 9.81 -6.31 -6.10
C PRO A 80 9.24 -6.00 -7.47
N SER A 81 8.97 -4.73 -7.71
CA SER A 81 8.56 -4.20 -9.01
C SER A 81 7.22 -4.71 -9.52
N MET A 82 6.42 -5.32 -8.66
CA MET A 82 5.07 -5.73 -9.06
C MET A 82 4.16 -4.51 -9.18
N VAL A 83 3.14 -4.65 -10.01
CA VAL A 83 2.14 -3.60 -10.21
C VAL A 83 0.76 -4.20 -10.02
N PHE A 84 -0.04 -3.58 -9.18
CA PHE A 84 -1.42 -3.99 -8.96
C PHE A 84 -2.34 -2.89 -9.44
N THR A 85 -3.27 -3.25 -10.32
CA THR A 85 -4.23 -2.29 -10.83
C THR A 85 -5.64 -2.80 -10.56
N ASN A 86 -6.53 -1.86 -10.29
CA ASN A 86 -7.94 -2.18 -10.16
C ASN A 86 -8.58 -1.96 -11.52
N VAL A 87 -8.31 -2.86 -12.44
CA VAL A 87 -8.83 -2.75 -13.79
C VAL A 87 -10.22 -3.35 -13.81
N TYR A 88 -11.19 -2.51 -14.04
CA TYR A 88 -12.53 -2.98 -14.24
C TYR A 88 -12.67 -3.40 -15.69
N ASN A 89 -12.75 -4.68 -15.93
CA ASN A 89 -12.87 -5.22 -17.27
C ASN A 89 -13.98 -6.26 -17.27
N PRO A 90 -15.14 -5.92 -17.80
CA PRO A 90 -16.26 -6.85 -17.79
C PRO A 90 -15.93 -8.19 -18.43
N ARG A 91 -15.05 -8.19 -19.39
CA ARG A 91 -14.67 -9.42 -20.08
C ARG A 91 -13.96 -10.39 -19.16
N SER A 92 -13.21 -9.89 -18.21
CA SER A 92 -12.50 -10.76 -17.28
C SER A 92 -13.45 -11.45 -16.33
N PHE A 93 -14.68 -10.99 -16.24
CA PHE A 93 -15.67 -11.63 -15.41
C PHE A 93 -16.55 -12.58 -16.21
N VAL A 94 -16.44 -12.54 -17.49
CA VAL A 94 -17.25 -13.36 -18.39
C VAL A 94 -16.54 -14.65 -18.76
N THR A 95 -15.26 -14.63 -18.65
CA THR A 95 -14.44 -15.78 -19.03
C THR A 95 -14.77 -17.01 -18.27
#